data_f86b6ff1385440035c6d239b2d958b89
#
_entry.id   f86b6ff1385440035c6d239b2d958b89
#
_cell.length_a   1.000
_cell.length_b   1.000
_cell.length_c   1.000
_cell.angle_alpha   90.00
_cell.angle_beta   90.00
_cell.angle_gamma   90.00
#
_symmetry.space_group_name_H-M   'P 1'
#
loop_
_entity.id
_entity.type
_entity.pdbx_description
1 polymer ?
#
loop_
_entity_poly.entity_id
_entity_poly.type
_entity_poly.pdbx_seq_one_letter_code
_entity_poly.pdbx_strand_id
1 'polypeptide(L)'
;MWVIAEQENGQLMNVTFELLGAAKELCAKLEEKCCAVLVTAAAGELPQQLIAAGADVVYVVEDAKYADYDTELYTDAICQLSKKYDPASIMFGATDDGRDLAPRVAARLHTGLCADCTALDVTDDKLVAWTRPALGGNICATIICDVNRPQMGTVRPKVFKPAEMDNNRTGEVIAFTPEAGAVSRVELVKKEALSSENAVKIDEADMIAAGGRGFGSKENFDVLEQLAALFENSAGLYRSVLPDCSAVLSESPHNGFPAYLSCVFLRN
;
A
#
# COMPACT_ATOMS: atom_id res chain seq x y z
N MET A 1 -0.19 5.72 17.48
CA MET A 1 -0.60 5.27 16.11
C MET A 1 0.43 4.30 15.55
N TRP A 2 -0.02 3.21 14.90
CA TRP A 2 0.87 2.24 14.26
C TRP A 2 0.80 2.34 12.74
N VAL A 3 1.95 2.18 12.08
CA VAL A 3 2.10 2.00 10.62
C VAL A 3 2.62 0.59 10.39
N ILE A 4 1.92 -0.20 9.59
CA ILE A 4 2.42 -1.51 9.17
C ILE A 4 3.40 -1.29 8.03
N ALA A 5 4.67 -1.61 8.29
CA ALA A 5 5.73 -1.46 7.32
C ALA A 5 5.68 -2.60 6.30
N GLU A 6 5.69 -2.26 5.03
CA GLU A 6 5.78 -3.21 3.93
C GLU A 6 7.22 -3.26 3.41
N GLN A 7 7.70 -4.45 3.15
CA GLN A 7 9.05 -4.69 2.62
C GLN A 7 9.00 -5.77 1.54
N GLU A 8 9.88 -5.67 0.57
CA GLU A 8 10.11 -6.69 -0.44
C GLU A 8 11.61 -6.92 -0.61
N ASN A 9 12.04 -8.18 -0.58
CA ASN A 9 13.45 -8.57 -0.74
C ASN A 9 14.41 -7.84 0.23
N GLY A 10 13.97 -7.57 1.47
CA GLY A 10 14.78 -6.88 2.49
C GLY A 10 14.92 -5.38 2.26
N GLN A 11 14.05 -4.76 1.48
CA GLN A 11 13.96 -3.32 1.29
C GLN A 11 12.56 -2.81 1.62
N LEU A 12 12.48 -1.66 2.30
CA LEU A 12 11.19 -1.02 2.59
C LEU A 12 10.57 -0.49 1.30
N MET A 13 9.29 -0.72 1.13
CA MET A 13 8.52 -0.18 0.01
C MET A 13 8.23 1.32 0.21
N ASN A 14 8.11 2.07 -0.88
CA ASN A 14 7.84 3.52 -0.85
C ASN A 14 6.58 3.87 -0.06
N VAL A 15 5.54 3.05 -0.14
CA VAL A 15 4.30 3.22 0.62
C VAL A 15 4.55 3.31 2.12
N THR A 16 5.50 2.58 2.68
CA THR A 16 5.87 2.65 4.09
C THR A 16 6.34 4.06 4.50
N PHE A 17 7.15 4.69 3.66
CA PHE A 17 7.63 6.06 3.91
C PHE A 17 6.53 7.11 3.79
N GLU A 18 5.60 6.92 2.85
CA GLU A 18 4.42 7.77 2.70
C GLU A 18 3.50 7.68 3.93
N LEU A 19 3.26 6.45 4.40
CA LEU A 19 2.46 6.21 5.61
C LEU A 19 3.10 6.83 6.85
N LEU A 20 4.42 6.72 7.01
CA LEU A 20 5.13 7.33 8.13
C LEU A 20 5.07 8.86 8.06
N GLY A 21 5.15 9.46 6.87
CA GLY A 21 4.94 10.90 6.68
C GLY A 21 3.57 11.35 7.16
N ALA A 22 2.51 10.70 6.70
CA ALA A 22 1.14 10.97 7.11
C ALA A 22 0.92 10.71 8.61
N ALA A 23 1.41 9.58 9.12
CA ALA A 23 1.28 9.21 10.53
C ALA A 23 1.96 10.22 11.47
N LYS A 24 3.12 10.75 11.10
CA LYS A 24 3.85 11.75 11.88
C LYS A 24 3.02 13.03 12.06
N GLU A 25 2.37 13.50 10.99
CA GLU A 25 1.48 14.67 11.06
C GLU A 25 0.25 14.41 11.95
N LEU A 26 -0.36 13.24 11.83
CA LEU A 26 -1.50 12.86 12.65
C LEU A 26 -1.10 12.68 14.12
N CYS A 27 0.03 12.03 14.40
CA CYS A 27 0.55 11.82 15.75
C CYS A 27 0.84 13.15 16.46
N ALA A 28 1.33 14.16 15.74
CA ALA A 28 1.53 15.50 16.29
C ALA A 28 0.22 16.15 16.73
N LYS A 29 -0.88 15.95 15.98
CA LYS A 29 -2.22 16.43 16.33
C LYS A 29 -2.85 15.61 17.46
N LEU A 30 -2.62 14.29 17.47
CA LEU A 30 -3.15 13.35 18.48
C LEU A 30 -2.37 13.39 19.80
N GLU A 31 -1.16 13.94 19.80
CA GLU A 31 -0.20 13.91 20.91
C GLU A 31 0.21 12.47 21.29
N GLU A 32 0.32 11.61 20.25
CA GLU A 32 0.69 10.20 20.35
C GLU A 32 2.06 9.92 19.73
N LYS A 33 2.65 8.78 20.09
CA LYS A 33 3.85 8.27 19.42
C LYS A 33 3.52 7.70 18.03
N CYS A 34 4.36 7.99 17.04
CA CYS A 34 4.36 7.32 15.75
C CYS A 34 5.16 6.03 15.87
N CYS A 35 4.51 4.88 15.67
CA CYS A 35 5.16 3.58 15.79
C CYS A 35 5.09 2.85 14.45
N ALA A 36 6.15 2.10 14.12
CA ALA A 36 6.15 1.19 12.98
C ALA A 36 6.10 -0.27 13.46
N VAL A 37 5.41 -1.12 12.72
CA VAL A 37 5.41 -2.58 12.93
C VAL A 37 6.05 -3.22 11.71
N LEU A 38 7.16 -3.91 11.92
CA LEU A 38 7.91 -4.62 10.88
C LEU A 38 7.80 -6.13 11.13
N VAL A 39 7.19 -6.84 10.17
CA VAL A 39 7.15 -8.31 10.14
C VAL A 39 8.06 -8.77 9.01
N THR A 40 9.09 -9.55 9.33
CA THR A 40 10.13 -9.90 8.36
C THR A 40 10.88 -11.16 8.73
N ALA A 41 11.55 -11.79 7.77
CA ALA A 41 12.49 -12.88 8.04
C ALA A 41 13.82 -12.40 8.63
N ALA A 42 14.27 -11.20 8.25
CA ALA A 42 15.51 -10.62 8.74
C ALA A 42 15.36 -9.09 8.80
N ALA A 43 15.45 -8.53 10.00
CA ALA A 43 15.23 -7.11 10.21
C ALA A 43 16.41 -6.23 9.74
N GLY A 44 17.65 -6.69 9.93
CA GLY A 44 18.85 -5.97 9.51
C GLY A 44 18.82 -4.49 9.88
N GLU A 45 19.00 -3.60 8.89
CA GLU A 45 18.99 -2.15 9.07
C GLU A 45 17.59 -1.51 8.91
N LEU A 46 16.56 -2.29 8.57
CA LEU A 46 15.22 -1.78 8.32
C LEU A 46 14.62 -0.99 9.50
N PRO A 47 14.81 -1.42 10.78
CA PRO A 47 14.31 -0.65 11.92
C PRO A 47 14.91 0.75 11.99
N GLN A 48 16.20 0.91 11.68
CA GLN A 48 16.84 2.21 11.68
C GLN A 48 16.35 3.11 10.55
N GLN A 49 16.02 2.55 9.39
CA GLN A 49 15.40 3.29 8.29
C GLN A 49 14.00 3.79 8.66
N LEU A 50 13.20 2.97 9.36
CA LEU A 50 11.88 3.36 9.87
C LEU A 50 11.98 4.49 10.90
N ILE A 51 12.97 4.45 11.79
CA ILE A 51 13.25 5.52 12.75
C ILE A 51 13.64 6.80 12.02
N ALA A 52 14.56 6.72 11.05
CA ALA A 52 14.97 7.84 10.24
C ALA A 52 13.80 8.48 9.48
N ALA A 53 12.82 7.68 9.05
CA ALA A 53 11.60 8.13 8.40
C ALA A 53 10.54 8.70 9.36
N GLY A 54 10.77 8.66 10.67
CA GLY A 54 9.91 9.36 11.65
C GLY A 54 9.25 8.49 12.69
N ALA A 55 9.49 7.16 12.72
CA ALA A 55 9.00 6.31 13.80
C ALA A 55 9.73 6.62 15.13
N ASP A 56 8.97 6.74 16.21
CA ASP A 56 9.50 6.86 17.58
C ASP A 56 9.82 5.49 18.17
N VAL A 57 9.00 4.49 17.79
CA VAL A 57 9.13 3.09 18.23
C VAL A 57 8.96 2.18 17.02
N VAL A 58 9.81 1.17 16.91
CA VAL A 58 9.67 0.11 15.90
C VAL A 58 9.49 -1.22 16.61
N TYR A 59 8.33 -1.83 16.40
CA TYR A 59 8.07 -3.20 16.82
C TYR A 59 8.55 -4.16 15.73
N VAL A 60 9.44 -5.05 16.07
CA VAL A 60 10.03 -6.01 15.13
C VAL A 60 9.56 -7.41 15.46
N VAL A 61 8.91 -8.04 14.49
CA VAL A 61 8.54 -9.46 14.51
C VAL A 61 9.41 -10.18 13.50
N GLU A 62 10.44 -10.86 13.97
CA GLU A 62 11.44 -11.51 13.12
C GLU A 62 11.39 -13.02 13.27
N ASP A 63 11.17 -13.72 12.16
CA ASP A 63 11.21 -15.19 12.08
C ASP A 63 11.33 -15.59 10.60
N ALA A 64 12.08 -16.64 10.30
CA ALA A 64 12.27 -17.17 8.94
C ALA A 64 10.95 -17.47 8.21
N LYS A 65 9.88 -17.80 8.93
CA LYS A 65 8.54 -18.02 8.34
C LYS A 65 7.90 -16.80 7.68
N TYR A 66 8.43 -15.60 7.92
CA TYR A 66 7.97 -14.34 7.32
C TYR A 66 8.81 -13.92 6.10
N ALA A 67 9.53 -14.87 5.47
CA ALA A 67 10.33 -14.59 4.27
C ALA A 67 9.47 -14.16 3.08
N ASP A 68 8.33 -14.81 2.91
CA ASP A 68 7.30 -14.43 1.94
C ASP A 68 6.03 -14.00 2.68
N TYR A 69 5.24 -13.15 2.04
CA TYR A 69 3.97 -12.73 2.61
C TYR A 69 3.01 -13.92 2.74
N ASP A 70 2.49 -14.10 3.95
CA ASP A 70 1.42 -15.03 4.27
C ASP A 70 0.41 -14.33 5.16
N THR A 71 -0.81 -14.20 4.66
CA THR A 71 -1.86 -13.44 5.33
C THR A 71 -2.25 -14.02 6.70
N GLU A 72 -2.14 -15.34 6.89
CA GLU A 72 -2.49 -15.99 8.17
C GLU A 72 -1.42 -15.72 9.23
N LEU A 73 -0.15 -15.87 8.86
CA LEU A 73 0.97 -15.64 9.74
C LEU A 73 1.11 -14.16 10.13
N TYR A 74 1.00 -13.26 9.14
CA TYR A 74 1.06 -11.81 9.38
C TYR A 74 -0.11 -11.32 10.23
N THR A 75 -1.33 -11.78 9.93
CA THR A 75 -2.53 -11.43 10.73
C THR A 75 -2.35 -11.86 12.18
N ASP A 76 -1.86 -13.08 12.41
CA ASP A 76 -1.68 -13.59 13.76
C ASP A 76 -0.64 -12.76 14.55
N ALA A 77 0.50 -12.49 13.94
CA ALA A 77 1.56 -11.68 14.53
C ALA A 77 1.07 -10.28 14.93
N ILE A 78 0.39 -9.58 14.01
CA ILE A 78 -0.12 -8.23 14.25
C ILE A 78 -1.23 -8.25 15.31
N CYS A 79 -2.12 -9.24 15.28
CA CYS A 79 -3.18 -9.34 16.28
C CYS A 79 -2.65 -9.64 17.69
N GLN A 80 -1.64 -10.49 17.82
CA GLN A 80 -0.99 -10.76 19.11
C GLN A 80 -0.27 -9.51 19.63
N LEU A 81 0.47 -8.82 18.74
CA LEU A 81 1.14 -7.58 19.08
C LEU A 81 0.13 -6.50 19.52
N SER A 82 -0.99 -6.36 18.77
CA SER A 82 -2.06 -5.40 19.11
C SER A 82 -2.70 -5.67 20.44
N LYS A 83 -2.94 -6.94 20.78
CA LYS A 83 -3.49 -7.32 22.09
C LYS A 83 -2.54 -6.99 23.24
N LYS A 84 -1.22 -7.03 23.01
CA LYS A 84 -0.23 -6.74 24.04
C LYS A 84 -0.02 -5.25 24.29
N TYR A 85 -0.04 -4.44 23.20
CA TYR A 85 0.34 -3.03 23.29
C TYR A 85 -0.81 -2.05 23.04
N ASP A 86 -2.01 -2.55 22.73
CA ASP A 86 -3.28 -1.81 22.61
C ASP A 86 -3.18 -0.50 21.82
N PRO A 87 -2.87 -0.56 20.52
CA PRO A 87 -2.73 0.66 19.72
C PRO A 87 -4.08 1.36 19.54
N ALA A 88 -4.11 2.69 19.62
CA ALA A 88 -5.32 3.46 19.37
C ALA A 88 -5.72 3.42 17.87
N SER A 89 -4.75 3.37 16.98
CA SER A 89 -5.00 3.30 15.54
C SER A 89 -3.89 2.53 14.79
N ILE A 90 -4.27 1.89 13.67
CA ILE A 90 -3.35 1.13 12.79
C ILE A 90 -3.60 1.55 11.34
N MET A 91 -2.51 1.89 10.65
CA MET A 91 -2.49 2.30 9.24
C MET A 91 -1.77 1.27 8.39
N PHE A 92 -2.37 0.88 7.27
CA PHE A 92 -1.83 -0.03 6.27
C PHE A 92 -1.72 0.67 4.92
N GLY A 93 -0.85 0.20 4.02
CA GLY A 93 -0.91 0.56 2.62
C GLY A 93 -2.15 -0.06 1.95
N ALA A 94 -2.73 0.62 0.95
CA ALA A 94 -3.75 0.01 0.09
C ALA A 94 -3.09 -0.71 -1.10
N THR A 95 -2.02 -1.43 -0.85
CA THR A 95 -1.33 -2.36 -1.74
C THR A 95 -2.10 -3.68 -1.82
N ASP A 96 -1.67 -4.60 -2.66
CA ASP A 96 -2.32 -5.91 -2.75
C ASP A 96 -2.24 -6.66 -1.41
N ASP A 97 -1.05 -6.67 -0.78
CA ASP A 97 -0.87 -7.30 0.54
C ASP A 97 -1.65 -6.59 1.64
N GLY A 98 -1.62 -5.25 1.67
CA GLY A 98 -2.35 -4.48 2.68
C GLY A 98 -3.87 -4.58 2.56
N ARG A 99 -4.40 -4.70 1.33
CA ARG A 99 -5.84 -4.92 1.08
C ARG A 99 -6.30 -6.31 1.49
N ASP A 100 -5.43 -7.30 1.47
CA ASP A 100 -5.71 -8.64 1.98
C ASP A 100 -5.56 -8.70 3.52
N LEU A 101 -4.49 -8.11 4.06
CA LEU A 101 -4.12 -8.19 5.47
C LEU A 101 -5.04 -7.37 6.39
N ALA A 102 -5.30 -6.10 6.04
CA ALA A 102 -6.01 -5.18 6.92
C ALA A 102 -7.43 -5.64 7.28
N PRO A 103 -8.27 -6.13 6.35
CA PRO A 103 -9.60 -6.64 6.69
C PRO A 103 -9.56 -7.86 7.62
N ARG A 104 -8.56 -8.73 7.46
CA ARG A 104 -8.37 -9.89 8.33
C ARG A 104 -8.02 -9.48 9.76
N VAL A 105 -7.08 -8.55 9.89
CA VAL A 105 -6.70 -7.99 11.21
C VAL A 105 -7.91 -7.32 11.85
N ALA A 106 -8.65 -6.49 11.12
CA ALA A 106 -9.85 -5.81 11.63
C ALA A 106 -10.91 -6.80 12.11
N ALA A 107 -11.18 -7.84 11.34
CA ALA A 107 -12.13 -8.89 11.72
C ALA A 107 -11.71 -9.63 13.00
N ARG A 108 -10.42 -9.94 13.17
CA ARG A 108 -9.91 -10.62 14.37
C ARG A 108 -9.84 -9.72 15.60
N LEU A 109 -9.65 -8.42 15.42
CA LEU A 109 -9.67 -7.44 16.50
C LEU A 109 -11.09 -6.90 16.78
N HIS A 110 -12.10 -7.35 16.02
CA HIS A 110 -13.50 -6.92 16.13
C HIS A 110 -13.68 -5.42 16.02
N THR A 111 -12.99 -4.79 15.06
CA THR A 111 -13.04 -3.35 14.82
C THR A 111 -13.40 -3.03 13.37
N GLY A 112 -13.69 -1.75 13.09
CA GLY A 112 -13.97 -1.24 11.75
C GLY A 112 -12.70 -0.96 10.95
N LEU A 113 -12.83 -1.01 9.62
CA LEU A 113 -11.77 -0.66 8.68
C LEU A 113 -12.30 0.29 7.62
N CYS A 114 -11.63 1.43 7.42
CA CYS A 114 -11.84 2.28 6.26
C CYS A 114 -10.81 1.94 5.19
N ALA A 115 -11.27 1.49 4.01
CA ALA A 115 -10.36 1.05 2.95
C ALA A 115 -10.13 2.13 1.89
N ASP A 116 -8.88 2.19 1.37
CA ASP A 116 -8.48 3.00 0.23
C ASP A 116 -8.64 4.51 0.46
N CYS A 117 -8.18 4.97 1.61
CA CYS A 117 -8.26 6.37 2.03
C CYS A 117 -7.34 7.26 1.20
N THR A 118 -7.82 8.45 0.88
CA THR A 118 -7.09 9.48 0.12
C THR A 118 -6.90 10.77 0.89
N ALA A 119 -7.52 10.93 2.06
CA ALA A 119 -7.24 12.00 2.99
C ALA A 119 -7.44 11.52 4.43
N LEU A 120 -6.69 12.12 5.33
CA LEU A 120 -6.68 11.81 6.75
C LEU A 120 -6.70 13.11 7.55
N ASP A 121 -7.44 13.14 8.64
CA ASP A 121 -7.44 14.26 9.58
C ASP A 121 -7.72 13.77 11.00
N VAL A 122 -7.70 14.66 11.95
CA VAL A 122 -8.02 14.41 13.35
C VAL A 122 -9.22 15.26 13.74
N THR A 123 -10.24 14.63 14.33
CA THR A 123 -11.41 15.34 14.88
C THR A 123 -11.09 16.04 16.19
N ASP A 124 -11.99 16.95 16.64
CA ASP A 124 -11.87 17.61 17.94
C ASP A 124 -11.85 16.61 19.11
N ASP A 125 -12.48 15.43 18.95
CA ASP A 125 -12.50 14.34 19.92
C ASP A 125 -11.24 13.45 19.86
N LYS A 126 -10.18 13.87 19.15
CA LYS A 126 -8.94 13.10 18.98
C LYS A 126 -9.16 11.74 18.30
N LEU A 127 -10.09 11.65 17.37
CA LEU A 127 -10.30 10.48 16.53
C LEU A 127 -9.72 10.70 15.14
N VAL A 128 -9.23 9.64 14.50
CA VAL A 128 -8.77 9.71 13.11
C VAL A 128 -9.96 9.74 12.17
N ALA A 129 -10.03 10.75 11.34
CA ALA A 129 -11.02 10.89 10.28
C ALA A 129 -10.45 10.33 8.97
N TRP A 130 -11.01 9.22 8.52
CA TRP A 130 -10.58 8.49 7.33
C TRP A 130 -11.46 8.88 6.14
N THR A 131 -10.91 9.58 5.16
CA THR A 131 -11.66 10.01 3.98
C THR A 131 -11.29 9.17 2.77
N ARG A 132 -12.31 8.64 2.11
CA ARG A 132 -12.16 7.80 0.91
C ARG A 132 -13.11 8.23 -0.20
N PRO A 133 -12.75 8.04 -1.48
CA PRO A 133 -13.69 8.14 -2.59
C PRO A 133 -14.76 7.04 -2.50
N ALA A 134 -15.98 7.39 -2.83
CA ALA A 134 -17.12 6.47 -2.88
C ALA A 134 -17.89 6.66 -4.19
N LEU A 135 -18.74 5.68 -4.54
CA LEU A 135 -19.65 5.73 -5.70
C LEU A 135 -18.95 6.18 -7.01
N GLY A 136 -17.84 5.51 -7.35
CA GLY A 136 -17.08 5.82 -8.56
C GLY A 136 -16.22 7.09 -8.49
N GLY A 137 -15.96 7.60 -7.29
CA GLY A 137 -15.09 8.76 -7.07
C GLY A 137 -15.78 10.13 -7.11
N ASN A 138 -17.08 10.18 -7.35
CA ASN A 138 -17.85 11.43 -7.41
C ASN A 138 -18.16 12.00 -6.02
N ILE A 139 -18.05 11.20 -4.98
CA ILE A 139 -18.34 11.57 -3.60
C ILE A 139 -17.18 11.09 -2.73
N CYS A 140 -16.80 11.89 -1.74
CA CYS A 140 -15.89 11.47 -0.68
C CYS A 140 -16.69 11.21 0.59
N ALA A 141 -16.42 10.06 1.23
CA ALA A 141 -16.98 9.71 2.54
C ALA A 141 -15.89 9.80 3.60
N THR A 142 -16.15 10.57 4.65
CA THR A 142 -15.30 10.61 5.85
C THR A 142 -15.90 9.68 6.90
N ILE A 143 -15.10 8.72 7.36
CA ILE A 143 -15.51 7.64 8.27
C ILE A 143 -14.71 7.78 9.56
N ILE A 144 -15.41 7.62 10.68
CA ILE A 144 -14.85 7.65 12.03
C ILE A 144 -15.22 6.35 12.73
N CYS A 145 -14.29 5.77 13.47
CA CYS A 145 -14.55 4.64 14.35
C CYS A 145 -14.50 5.16 15.81
N ASP A 146 -15.64 5.49 16.36
CA ASP A 146 -15.78 6.14 17.69
C ASP A 146 -15.80 5.13 18.84
N VAL A 147 -16.27 3.91 18.63
CA VAL A 147 -16.49 2.91 19.68
C VAL A 147 -15.33 1.93 19.80
N ASN A 148 -14.96 1.28 18.68
CA ASN A 148 -13.99 0.18 18.72
C ASN A 148 -12.54 0.67 18.52
N ARG A 149 -11.61 -0.09 19.06
CA ARG A 149 -10.17 0.13 18.89
C ARG A 149 -9.49 -1.19 18.46
N PRO A 150 -8.41 -1.07 17.69
CA PRO A 150 -7.84 0.15 17.09
C PRO A 150 -8.74 0.73 16.00
N GLN A 151 -8.67 2.03 15.75
CA GLN A 151 -9.19 2.62 14.52
C GLN A 151 -8.29 2.17 13.36
N MET A 152 -8.86 1.66 12.28
CA MET A 152 -8.05 1.09 11.20
C MET A 152 -8.40 1.67 9.84
N GLY A 153 -7.35 1.85 9.01
CA GLY A 153 -7.53 2.26 7.63
C GLY A 153 -6.41 1.77 6.72
N THR A 154 -6.76 1.53 5.44
CA THR A 154 -5.75 1.40 4.38
C THR A 154 -5.67 2.71 3.62
N VAL A 155 -4.47 3.14 3.27
CA VAL A 155 -4.17 4.40 2.61
C VAL A 155 -3.65 4.13 1.22
N ARG A 156 -4.23 4.82 0.23
CA ARG A 156 -3.82 4.67 -1.16
C ARG A 156 -2.37 5.13 -1.36
N PRO A 157 -1.51 4.34 -2.00
CA PRO A 157 -0.15 4.75 -2.35
C PRO A 157 -0.13 6.02 -3.21
N LYS A 158 0.94 6.80 -3.11
CA LYS A 158 1.19 8.06 -3.85
C LYS A 158 0.19 9.21 -3.57
N VAL A 159 -0.53 9.13 -2.48
CA VAL A 159 -1.43 10.21 -2.01
C VAL A 159 -0.71 11.15 -1.04
N PHE A 160 0.13 10.60 -0.20
CA PHE A 160 0.89 11.36 0.78
C PHE A 160 2.37 11.42 0.39
N LYS A 161 3.01 12.51 0.75
CA LYS A 161 4.46 12.64 0.53
C LYS A 161 5.22 11.74 1.48
N PRO A 162 6.28 11.07 1.01
CA PRO A 162 7.18 10.33 1.89
C PRO A 162 7.74 11.23 2.99
N ALA A 163 7.98 10.63 4.15
CA ALA A 163 8.67 11.34 5.24
C ALA A 163 10.07 11.75 4.81
N GLU A 164 10.49 12.93 5.22
CA GLU A 164 11.89 13.33 5.10
C GLU A 164 12.76 12.48 6.03
N MET A 165 13.83 11.91 5.48
CA MET A 165 14.73 11.04 6.22
C MET A 165 15.69 11.86 7.09
N ASP A 166 15.71 11.58 8.38
CA ASP A 166 16.70 12.10 9.31
C ASP A 166 17.55 10.96 9.91
N ASN A 167 18.71 10.75 9.35
CA ASN A 167 19.63 9.68 9.77
C ASN A 167 20.20 9.88 11.20
N ASN A 168 20.04 11.07 11.78
CA ASN A 168 20.47 11.35 13.16
C ASN A 168 19.36 11.06 14.18
N ARG A 169 18.13 10.74 13.71
CA ARG A 169 17.02 10.45 14.59
C ARG A 169 17.28 9.17 15.36
N THR A 170 16.94 9.19 16.63
CA THR A 170 16.97 8.03 17.52
C THR A 170 15.56 7.60 17.88
N GLY A 171 15.35 6.32 18.04
CA GLY A 171 14.06 5.72 18.40
C GLY A 171 14.27 4.42 19.17
N GLU A 172 13.19 3.84 19.62
CA GLU A 172 13.19 2.59 20.37
C GLU A 172 12.88 1.42 19.42
N VAL A 173 13.65 0.33 19.53
CA VAL A 173 13.36 -0.91 18.79
C VAL A 173 12.96 -1.98 19.80
N ILE A 174 11.77 -2.54 19.62
CA ILE A 174 11.18 -3.55 20.49
C ILE A 174 11.01 -4.84 19.72
N ALA A 175 11.78 -5.87 20.05
CA ALA A 175 11.59 -7.20 19.49
C ALA A 175 10.35 -7.86 20.13
N PHE A 176 9.53 -8.47 19.30
CA PHE A 176 8.34 -9.21 19.72
C PHE A 176 8.31 -10.58 19.04
N THR A 177 8.17 -11.61 19.85
CA THR A 177 7.99 -12.99 19.37
C THR A 177 6.56 -13.40 19.63
N PRO A 178 5.74 -13.65 18.60
CA PRO A 178 4.40 -14.17 18.76
C PRO A 178 4.43 -15.57 19.39
N GLU A 179 3.42 -15.89 20.21
CA GLU A 179 3.22 -17.24 20.70
C GLU A 179 2.94 -18.20 19.54
N ALA A 180 3.41 -19.42 19.62
CA ALA A 180 3.19 -20.44 18.60
C ALA A 180 1.68 -20.77 18.53
N GLY A 181 1.07 -20.59 17.36
CA GLY A 181 -0.36 -20.85 17.18
C GLY A 181 -0.83 -20.79 15.73
N ALA A 182 -0.32 -19.85 14.96
CA ALA A 182 -0.68 -19.76 13.55
C ALA A 182 0.10 -20.79 12.71
N VAL A 183 -0.64 -21.54 11.91
CA VAL A 183 -0.10 -22.42 10.90
C VAL A 183 -0.63 -21.93 9.57
N SER A 184 0.26 -21.68 8.61
CA SER A 184 -0.15 -21.38 7.25
C SER A 184 -0.83 -22.62 6.64
N ARG A 185 -1.99 -22.40 6.03
CA ARG A 185 -2.72 -23.41 5.26
C ARG A 185 -2.41 -23.33 3.76
N VAL A 186 -1.54 -22.40 3.40
CA VAL A 186 -1.10 -22.16 2.03
C VAL A 186 0.39 -22.41 1.93
N GLU A 187 0.82 -23.05 0.86
CA GLU A 187 2.23 -23.27 0.53
C GLU A 187 2.58 -22.49 -0.72
N LEU A 188 3.65 -21.68 -0.66
CA LEU A 188 4.18 -21.00 -1.83
C LEU A 188 4.92 -22.02 -2.72
N VAL A 189 4.30 -22.43 -3.82
CA VAL A 189 4.86 -23.40 -4.74
C VAL A 189 5.96 -22.77 -5.61
N LYS A 190 5.77 -21.54 -6.06
CA LYS A 190 6.71 -20.83 -6.93
C LYS A 190 6.47 -19.34 -6.91
N LYS A 191 7.55 -18.56 -6.89
CA LYS A 191 7.55 -17.11 -7.13
C LYS A 191 8.38 -16.84 -8.39
N GLU A 192 7.76 -16.27 -9.40
CA GLU A 192 8.45 -15.87 -10.64
C GLU A 192 8.52 -14.35 -10.69
N ALA A 193 9.73 -13.81 -10.72
CA ALA A 193 9.90 -12.41 -11.03
C ALA A 193 9.63 -12.18 -12.52
N LEU A 194 8.78 -11.23 -12.83
CA LEU A 194 8.64 -10.75 -14.21
C LEU A 194 9.94 -10.05 -14.58
N SER A 195 10.84 -10.81 -15.23
CA SER A 195 12.13 -10.32 -15.67
C SER A 195 11.96 -9.51 -16.96
N SER A 196 11.89 -8.20 -16.82
CA SER A 196 12.39 -7.32 -17.88
C SER A 196 13.36 -6.36 -17.22
N GLU A 197 14.63 -6.48 -17.54
CA GLU A 197 15.70 -5.63 -17.02
C GLU A 197 15.48 -4.12 -17.27
N ASN A 198 14.45 -3.76 -18.04
CA ASN A 198 14.09 -2.40 -18.41
C ASN A 198 12.59 -2.06 -18.20
N ALA A 199 11.81 -2.87 -17.49
CA ALA A 199 10.40 -2.53 -17.24
C ALA A 199 10.29 -1.65 -16.00
N VAL A 200 9.98 -0.40 -16.22
CA VAL A 200 9.51 0.49 -15.14
C VAL A 200 8.18 -0.07 -14.63
N LYS A 201 8.08 -0.33 -13.35
CA LYS A 201 6.81 -0.76 -12.75
C LYS A 201 5.76 0.33 -12.92
N ILE A 202 4.53 -0.04 -13.26
CA ILE A 202 3.44 0.94 -13.49
C ILE A 202 3.21 1.80 -12.25
N ASP A 203 3.33 1.21 -11.09
CA ASP A 203 3.18 1.86 -9.80
C ASP A 203 4.33 2.81 -9.44
N GLU A 204 5.47 2.69 -10.10
CA GLU A 204 6.64 3.57 -9.91
C GLU A 204 6.77 4.65 -11.00
N ALA A 205 5.94 4.60 -12.06
CA ALA A 205 6.02 5.53 -13.18
C ALA A 205 5.45 6.91 -12.82
N ASP A 206 6.17 7.97 -13.20
CA ASP A 206 5.71 9.37 -13.04
C ASP A 206 4.63 9.73 -14.07
N MET A 207 4.71 9.13 -15.27
CA MET A 207 3.74 9.35 -16.34
C MET A 207 3.38 8.01 -16.99
N ILE A 208 2.10 7.82 -17.24
CA ILE A 208 1.57 6.60 -17.83
C ILE A 208 0.78 6.96 -19.09
N ALA A 209 1.17 6.39 -20.24
CA ALA A 209 0.39 6.44 -21.45
C ALA A 209 -0.45 5.14 -21.54
N ALA A 210 -1.76 5.25 -21.48
CA ALA A 210 -2.66 4.11 -21.49
C ALA A 210 -3.61 4.13 -22.67
N GLY A 211 -3.81 2.97 -23.30
CA GLY A 211 -4.76 2.78 -24.37
C GLY A 211 -5.61 1.54 -24.17
N GLY A 212 -6.81 1.53 -24.71
CA GLY A 212 -7.75 0.44 -24.57
C GLY A 212 -8.45 0.10 -25.88
N ARG A 213 -9.63 -0.54 -25.76
CA ARG A 213 -10.45 -0.98 -26.90
C ARG A 213 -10.73 0.11 -27.96
N GLY A 214 -10.73 1.39 -27.55
CA GLY A 214 -10.93 2.53 -28.46
C GLY A 214 -9.87 2.67 -29.57
N PHE A 215 -8.69 2.05 -29.43
CA PHE A 215 -7.68 2.02 -30.48
C PHE A 215 -8.05 1.12 -31.67
N GLY A 216 -9.03 0.23 -31.51
CA GLY A 216 -9.62 -0.58 -32.58
C GLY A 216 -8.74 -1.73 -33.09
N SER A 217 -7.46 -1.52 -33.33
CA SER A 217 -6.52 -2.56 -33.82
C SER A 217 -5.15 -2.44 -33.14
N LYS A 218 -4.35 -3.50 -33.26
CA LYS A 218 -3.00 -3.57 -32.68
C LYS A 218 -2.06 -2.53 -33.30
N GLU A 219 -2.18 -2.27 -34.57
CA GLU A 219 -1.33 -1.33 -35.33
C GLU A 219 -1.50 0.10 -34.80
N ASN A 220 -2.69 0.45 -34.31
CA ASN A 220 -2.96 1.77 -33.78
C ASN A 220 -2.25 2.04 -32.43
N PHE A 221 -1.76 1.00 -31.75
CA PHE A 221 -0.95 1.17 -30.53
C PHE A 221 0.42 1.77 -30.80
N ASP A 222 0.91 1.76 -32.09
CA ASP A 222 2.16 2.43 -32.49
C ASP A 222 2.12 3.93 -32.16
N VAL A 223 0.94 4.56 -32.23
CA VAL A 223 0.76 5.96 -31.83
C VAL A 223 0.98 6.15 -30.32
N LEU A 224 0.52 5.20 -29.52
CA LEU A 224 0.71 5.22 -28.08
C LEU A 224 2.18 5.02 -27.71
N GLU A 225 2.87 4.15 -28.46
CA GLU A 225 4.30 3.91 -28.29
C GLU A 225 5.13 5.14 -28.64
N GLN A 226 4.81 5.81 -29.75
CA GLN A 226 5.46 7.05 -30.12
C GLN A 226 5.22 8.16 -29.10
N LEU A 227 4.00 8.24 -28.56
CA LEU A 227 3.68 9.18 -27.51
C LEU A 227 4.47 8.88 -26.23
N ALA A 228 4.51 7.61 -25.83
CA ALA A 228 5.30 7.18 -24.68
C ALA A 228 6.78 7.52 -24.84
N ALA A 229 7.35 7.29 -26.02
CA ALA A 229 8.75 7.58 -26.33
C ALA A 229 9.12 9.07 -26.23
N LEU A 230 8.16 9.98 -26.38
CA LEU A 230 8.41 11.42 -26.20
C LEU A 230 8.72 11.80 -24.75
N PHE A 231 8.33 10.97 -23.81
CA PHE A 231 8.52 11.22 -22.38
C PHE A 231 9.70 10.46 -21.76
N GLU A 232 10.31 9.53 -22.48
CA GLU A 232 11.45 8.72 -22.01
C GLU A 232 12.66 9.54 -21.56
N ASN A 233 12.76 10.79 -21.98
CA ASN A 233 13.89 11.68 -21.67
C ASN A 233 13.71 12.51 -20.39
N SER A 234 12.59 12.44 -19.70
CA SER A 234 12.32 13.37 -18.59
C SER A 234 11.90 12.78 -17.27
N ALA A 235 11.59 11.51 -17.15
CA ALA A 235 11.40 10.74 -15.89
C ALA A 235 10.62 9.46 -16.19
N GLY A 236 11.12 8.35 -15.78
CA GLY A 236 10.59 7.00 -15.82
C GLY A 236 9.20 6.81 -16.44
N LEU A 237 9.16 6.56 -17.72
CA LEU A 237 7.92 6.36 -18.44
C LEU A 237 7.58 4.90 -18.57
N TYR A 238 6.36 4.54 -18.24
CA TYR A 238 5.89 3.19 -18.46
C TYR A 238 4.78 3.12 -19.52
N ARG A 239 4.93 2.17 -20.42
CA ARG A 239 4.02 1.76 -21.45
C ARG A 239 3.15 0.64 -20.94
N SER A 240 1.91 0.91 -20.56
CA SER A 240 0.93 -0.12 -20.25
C SER A 240 0.22 -0.52 -21.54
N VAL A 241 0.72 -1.52 -22.20
CA VAL A 241 -0.07 -2.30 -23.15
C VAL A 241 -0.51 -3.53 -22.38
N LEU A 242 -1.79 -3.73 -22.19
CA LEU A 242 -2.31 -5.02 -21.77
C LEU A 242 -1.88 -6.05 -22.82
N PRO A 243 -1.06 -7.07 -22.45
CA PRO A 243 -0.44 -7.96 -23.44
C PRO A 243 -1.44 -8.77 -24.28
N ASP A 244 -2.70 -8.84 -23.90
CA ASP A 244 -3.73 -9.66 -24.52
C ASP A 244 -5.04 -8.93 -24.85
N CYS A 245 -4.97 -7.70 -25.34
CA CYS A 245 -6.16 -7.11 -25.97
C CYS A 245 -6.62 -7.87 -27.22
N SER A 246 -5.80 -8.72 -27.82
CA SER A 246 -6.19 -9.60 -28.92
C SER A 246 -7.16 -10.71 -28.48
N ALA A 247 -7.05 -11.20 -27.27
CA ALA A 247 -7.96 -12.24 -26.75
C ALA A 247 -9.34 -11.68 -26.37
N VAL A 248 -9.44 -10.41 -25.98
CA VAL A 248 -10.71 -9.77 -25.60
C VAL A 248 -11.50 -9.26 -26.81
N LEU A 249 -10.84 -9.07 -27.96
CA LEU A 249 -11.51 -8.61 -29.20
C LEU A 249 -12.21 -9.74 -29.97
N SER A 250 -11.97 -11.02 -29.62
CA SER A 250 -12.51 -12.15 -30.40
C SER A 250 -13.84 -12.74 -29.84
N GLU A 251 -14.30 -12.34 -28.67
CA GLU A 251 -15.45 -13.04 -28.02
C GLU A 251 -16.61 -12.15 -27.53
N SER A 252 -16.90 -11.02 -28.12
CA SER A 252 -18.17 -10.34 -27.80
C SER A 252 -18.81 -9.68 -29.00
N PRO A 253 -19.81 -10.36 -29.66
CA PRO A 253 -20.56 -9.77 -30.76
C PRO A 253 -21.86 -9.09 -30.30
N HIS A 254 -21.90 -8.34 -29.23
CA HIS A 254 -23.12 -7.61 -28.89
C HIS A 254 -22.86 -6.26 -28.20
N ASN A 255 -23.44 -5.25 -28.84
CA ASN A 255 -23.82 -3.92 -28.41
C ASN A 255 -22.92 -2.78 -28.88
N GLY A 256 -23.46 -2.11 -29.93
CA GLY A 256 -22.95 -0.88 -30.51
C GLY A 256 -22.93 0.30 -29.57
N PHE A 257 -21.81 0.42 -28.84
CA PHE A 257 -21.41 1.69 -28.26
C PHE A 257 -20.30 2.30 -29.13
N PRO A 258 -20.40 3.60 -29.45
CA PRO A 258 -19.33 4.27 -30.18
C PRO A 258 -18.01 4.16 -29.38
N ALA A 259 -16.97 3.70 -30.06
CA ALA A 259 -15.63 3.62 -29.50
C ALA A 259 -15.12 5.05 -29.24
N TYR A 260 -15.23 5.53 -28.01
CA TYR A 260 -14.57 6.76 -27.61
C TYR A 260 -13.07 6.49 -27.41
N LEU A 261 -12.27 7.27 -28.12
CA LEU A 261 -10.82 7.31 -27.96
C LEU A 261 -10.53 7.94 -26.59
N SER A 262 -10.34 7.14 -25.57
CA SER A 262 -9.96 7.62 -24.24
C SER A 262 -8.46 7.43 -24.07
N CYS A 263 -7.68 8.45 -24.41
CA CYS A 263 -6.33 8.58 -23.90
C CYS A 263 -6.43 9.31 -22.56
N VAL A 264 -6.06 8.66 -21.48
CA VAL A 264 -6.00 9.28 -20.15
C VAL A 264 -4.53 9.47 -19.80
N PHE A 265 -4.11 10.73 -19.68
CA PHE A 265 -2.85 11.08 -19.05
C PHE A 265 -3.07 11.21 -17.57
N LEU A 266 -2.44 10.36 -16.79
CA LEU A 266 -2.37 10.51 -15.35
C LEU A 266 -0.97 11.02 -15.02
N ARG A 267 -0.89 12.24 -14.49
CA ARG A 267 0.30 12.73 -13.82
C ARG A 267 0.12 12.39 -12.34
N ASN A 268 1.00 11.59 -11.81
CA ASN A 268 1.08 11.36 -10.36
C ASN A 268 1.73 12.54 -9.65
#